data_d3d6ca7736b73f75b853f134443865e7
#
_entry.id   d3d6ca7736b73f75b853f134443865e7
#
_cell.length_a   1.000
_cell.length_b   1.000
_cell.length_c   1.000
_cell.angle_alpha   90.00
_cell.angle_beta   90.00
_cell.angle_gamma   90.00
#
_symmetry.space_group_name_H-M   'P 1'
#
loop_
_entity.id
_entity.type
_entity.pdbx_description
1 polymer ?
#
loop_
_entity_poly.entity_id
_entity_poly.type
_entity_poly.pdbx_seq_one_letter_code
_entity_poly.pdbx_strand_id
1 'polypeptide(L)'
;LSYAGAGVKFIYQDVNGGPGSSVLSYDPDSTAFPVLYEGDHVRATGYIAEYSTGPANMTELFITEPIEILDTGLDTPPVEVVETGDLRWPTEAEQWGTVSVRVKGATVTNNDLSYGEWAVDDGSGSVRIDDDSGEIAAWQEENGRPPVGTLVDSIQGWVYHHYGSNSDSTAYKLEPLYPADIVISGGPPVIKDYSRSPCVPKPDSTVPVTVSISDNSTITSAEIYYAVDAGSYQSVAMTNTSGTTYTG
;
A
#
# COMPACT_ATOMS: atom_id res chain seq x y z
N LEU A 1 -7.07 8.67 -1.16
CA LEU A 1 -8.00 9.27 -0.18
C LEU A 1 -7.83 8.57 1.15
N SER A 2 -7.27 9.23 2.15
CA SER A 2 -7.25 8.68 3.50
C SER A 2 -8.37 9.29 4.35
N TYR A 3 -8.87 8.51 5.30
CA TYR A 3 -9.92 8.95 6.20
C TYR A 3 -9.33 9.76 7.36
N ALA A 4 -9.81 10.96 7.55
CA ALA A 4 -9.42 11.81 8.67
C ALA A 4 -10.66 12.31 9.42
N GLY A 5 -11.21 11.48 10.28
CA GLY A 5 -12.47 11.79 10.94
C GLY A 5 -13.63 11.86 9.94
N ALA A 6 -14.37 12.96 9.90
CA ALA A 6 -15.49 13.17 8.97
C ALA A 6 -15.08 13.85 7.66
N GLY A 7 -13.81 14.26 7.53
CA GLY A 7 -13.30 15.00 6.38
C GLY A 7 -12.67 14.14 5.31
N VAL A 8 -12.13 14.78 4.30
CA VAL A 8 -11.45 14.16 3.16
C VAL A 8 -10.06 14.79 3.01
N LYS A 9 -9.04 13.95 2.90
CA LYS A 9 -7.70 14.35 2.50
C LYS A 9 -7.50 14.06 1.01
N PHE A 10 -6.96 15.00 0.28
CA PHE A 10 -6.53 14.86 -1.10
C PHE A 10 -5.06 15.18 -1.21
N ILE A 11 -4.36 14.42 -2.03
CA ILE A 11 -2.99 14.70 -2.42
C ILE A 11 -3.01 15.06 -3.90
N TYR A 12 -2.43 16.21 -4.23
CA TYR A 12 -2.18 16.64 -5.58
C TYR A 12 -0.70 16.52 -5.86
N GLN A 13 -0.36 15.84 -6.92
CA GLN A 13 1.04 15.68 -7.31
C GLN A 13 1.22 16.12 -8.77
N ASP A 14 2.32 16.85 -9.04
CA ASP A 14 2.70 17.19 -10.41
C ASP A 14 2.93 15.92 -11.23
N VAL A 15 2.51 15.95 -12.48
CA VAL A 15 2.61 14.81 -13.41
C VAL A 15 4.03 14.27 -13.59
N ASN A 16 5.04 15.09 -13.36
CA ASN A 16 6.45 14.68 -13.46
C ASN A 16 6.97 14.00 -12.18
N GLY A 17 6.23 14.07 -11.06
CA GLY A 17 6.67 13.53 -9.79
C GLY A 17 7.90 14.27 -9.21
N GLY A 18 8.61 13.60 -8.31
CA GLY A 18 9.84 14.09 -7.69
C GLY A 18 9.64 14.93 -6.44
N PRO A 19 10.73 15.38 -5.82
CA PRO A 19 10.68 16.13 -4.57
C PRO A 19 10.01 17.49 -4.76
N GLY A 20 9.19 17.90 -3.77
CA GLY A 20 8.46 19.16 -3.79
C GLY A 20 7.32 19.22 -4.84
N SER A 21 6.94 18.09 -5.41
CA SER A 21 5.93 18.01 -6.48
C SER A 21 4.50 17.91 -5.98
N SER A 22 4.27 17.90 -4.67
CA SER A 22 2.98 17.55 -4.10
C SER A 22 2.50 18.55 -3.05
N VAL A 23 1.19 18.60 -2.85
CA VAL A 23 0.56 19.32 -1.75
C VAL A 23 -0.70 18.57 -1.29
N LEU A 24 -0.94 18.62 0.01
CA LEU A 24 -2.15 18.08 0.64
C LEU A 24 -3.26 19.12 0.68
N SER A 25 -4.51 18.69 0.54
CA SER A 25 -5.68 19.42 0.99
C SER A 25 -6.49 18.58 1.97
N TYR A 26 -6.97 19.21 3.00
CA TYR A 26 -7.96 18.63 3.90
C TYR A 26 -9.22 19.51 3.92
N ASP A 27 -10.38 18.86 3.80
CA ASP A 27 -11.66 19.54 4.02
C ASP A 27 -12.51 18.71 5.01
N PRO A 28 -12.99 19.33 6.09
CA PRO A 28 -13.87 18.65 7.04
C PRO A 28 -15.26 18.35 6.48
N ASP A 29 -15.67 18.98 5.39
CA ASP A 29 -16.97 18.78 4.72
C ASP A 29 -16.79 18.13 3.35
N SER A 30 -16.85 16.79 3.33
CA SER A 30 -16.73 16.01 2.10
C SER A 30 -17.90 16.20 1.11
N THR A 31 -18.97 16.88 1.48
CA THR A 31 -20.16 17.04 0.63
C THR A 31 -19.96 18.06 -0.50
N ALA A 32 -18.98 18.94 -0.37
CA ALA A 32 -18.65 19.97 -1.35
C ALA A 32 -17.74 19.48 -2.49
N PHE A 33 -17.19 18.26 -2.38
CA PHE A 33 -16.25 17.74 -3.36
C PHE A 33 -16.95 16.93 -4.46
N PRO A 34 -16.46 17.02 -5.72
CA PRO A 34 -16.82 16.06 -6.74
C PRO A 34 -16.29 14.66 -6.37
N VAL A 35 -16.81 13.62 -7.00
CA VAL A 35 -16.21 12.31 -6.91
C VAL A 35 -14.90 12.34 -7.69
N LEU A 36 -13.78 12.11 -7.00
CA LEU A 36 -12.44 12.13 -7.56
C LEU A 36 -11.84 10.73 -7.56
N TYR A 37 -11.07 10.41 -8.58
CA TYR A 37 -10.35 9.16 -8.74
C TYR A 37 -8.86 9.42 -8.90
N GLU A 38 -8.04 8.44 -8.56
CA GLU A 38 -6.61 8.47 -8.90
C GLU A 38 -6.44 8.54 -10.42
N GLY A 39 -5.56 9.44 -10.88
CA GLY A 39 -5.39 9.74 -12.29
C GLY A 39 -6.32 10.83 -12.83
N ASP A 40 -7.12 11.47 -11.99
CA ASP A 40 -7.86 12.66 -12.39
C ASP A 40 -6.95 13.88 -12.44
N HIS A 41 -6.94 14.58 -13.58
CA HIS A 41 -6.28 15.87 -13.72
C HIS A 41 -7.25 16.96 -13.25
N VAL A 42 -6.86 17.68 -12.20
CA VAL A 42 -7.76 18.64 -11.55
C VAL A 42 -7.14 20.05 -11.49
N ARG A 43 -7.99 21.04 -11.37
CA ARG A 43 -7.63 22.38 -10.94
C ARG A 43 -8.22 22.63 -9.56
N ALA A 44 -7.35 22.89 -8.59
CA ALA A 44 -7.74 23.31 -7.26
C ALA A 44 -7.30 24.77 -7.05
N THR A 45 -8.20 25.58 -6.50
CA THR A 45 -7.98 27.00 -6.20
C THR A 45 -8.07 27.22 -4.70
N GLY A 46 -7.04 27.87 -4.13
CA GLY A 46 -7.00 28.12 -2.70
C GLY A 46 -5.78 28.93 -2.28
N TYR A 47 -5.45 28.87 -1.01
CA TYR A 47 -4.25 29.46 -0.44
C TYR A 47 -3.46 28.43 0.37
N ILE A 48 -2.16 28.61 0.45
CA ILE A 48 -1.29 27.76 1.25
C ILE A 48 -1.39 28.17 2.72
N ALA A 49 -1.56 27.19 3.59
CA ALA A 49 -1.59 27.36 5.03
C ALA A 49 -0.76 26.26 5.71
N GLU A 50 -0.27 26.54 6.90
CA GLU A 50 0.37 25.56 7.76
C GLU A 50 -0.62 25.00 8.76
N TYR A 51 -0.85 23.71 8.72
CA TYR A 51 -1.63 22.99 9.73
C TYR A 51 -0.70 22.44 10.81
N SER A 52 -0.88 22.94 12.04
CA SER A 52 -0.07 22.48 13.16
C SER A 52 -0.65 21.20 13.76
N THR A 53 0.15 20.14 13.79
CA THR A 53 -0.17 18.85 14.40
C THR A 53 0.56 18.66 15.74
N GLY A 54 0.73 19.74 16.49
CA GLY A 54 1.55 19.77 17.70
C GLY A 54 2.97 20.25 17.40
N PRO A 55 4.01 19.43 17.64
CA PRO A 55 5.37 19.80 17.30
C PRO A 55 5.70 19.65 15.79
N ALA A 56 4.81 19.11 15.00
CA ALA A 56 4.94 18.99 13.54
C ALA A 56 3.97 19.94 12.83
N ASN A 57 4.31 20.33 11.59
CA ASN A 57 3.47 21.13 10.73
C ASN A 57 3.29 20.42 9.38
N MET A 58 2.13 20.61 8.78
CA MET A 58 1.86 20.19 7.39
C MET A 58 1.48 21.39 6.56
N THR A 59 2.12 21.53 5.41
CA THR A 59 1.72 22.49 4.41
C THR A 59 0.48 21.99 3.67
N GLU A 60 -0.59 22.77 3.69
CA GLU A 60 -1.86 22.45 3.07
C GLU A 60 -2.28 23.50 2.05
N LEU A 61 -2.93 23.03 0.97
CA LEU A 61 -3.74 23.88 0.12
C LEU A 61 -5.15 23.96 0.71
N PHE A 62 -5.50 25.08 1.31
CA PHE A 62 -6.86 25.35 1.77
C PHE A 62 -7.74 25.78 0.59
N ILE A 63 -8.68 24.92 0.21
CA ILE A 63 -9.50 25.09 -0.98
C ILE A 63 -10.58 26.14 -0.74
N THR A 64 -10.70 27.10 -1.66
CA THR A 64 -11.66 28.22 -1.59
C THR A 64 -12.69 28.20 -2.71
N GLU A 65 -12.49 27.37 -3.73
CA GLU A 65 -13.40 27.23 -4.87
C GLU A 65 -13.62 25.73 -5.15
N PRO A 66 -14.74 25.33 -5.77
CA PRO A 66 -14.95 23.94 -6.16
C PRO A 66 -13.82 23.41 -7.04
N ILE A 67 -13.40 22.18 -6.78
CA ILE A 67 -12.40 21.49 -7.61
C ILE A 67 -12.97 21.24 -9.01
N GLU A 68 -12.24 21.64 -10.03
CA GLU A 68 -12.58 21.42 -11.43
C GLU A 68 -11.83 20.20 -11.96
N ILE A 69 -12.55 19.21 -12.48
CA ILE A 69 -11.95 18.05 -13.16
C ILE A 69 -11.71 18.46 -14.61
N LEU A 70 -10.43 18.44 -15.03
CA LEU A 70 -9.99 18.82 -16.36
C LEU A 70 -9.89 17.63 -17.31
N ASP A 71 -9.44 16.47 -16.80
CA ASP A 71 -9.33 15.19 -17.51
C ASP A 71 -9.38 14.04 -16.53
N THR A 72 -9.62 12.81 -16.99
CA THR A 72 -9.80 11.63 -16.15
C THR A 72 -9.07 10.42 -16.71
N GLY A 73 -8.70 9.48 -15.80
CA GLY A 73 -8.13 8.20 -16.20
C GLY A 73 -6.71 8.30 -16.76
N LEU A 74 -5.97 9.32 -16.37
CA LEU A 74 -4.57 9.46 -16.72
C LEU A 74 -3.70 8.55 -15.83
N ASP A 75 -2.48 8.28 -16.28
CA ASP A 75 -1.49 7.60 -15.46
C ASP A 75 -1.15 8.47 -14.24
N THR A 76 -0.98 7.83 -13.08
CA THR A 76 -0.49 8.51 -11.88
C THR A 76 0.96 8.96 -12.06
N PRO A 77 1.39 10.03 -11.36
CA PRO A 77 2.78 10.49 -11.42
C PRO A 77 3.79 9.38 -11.07
N PRO A 78 5.03 9.43 -11.60
CA PRO A 78 6.07 8.49 -11.25
C PRO A 78 6.31 8.44 -9.74
N VAL A 79 6.52 7.23 -9.21
CA VAL A 79 6.83 6.99 -7.81
C VAL A 79 8.35 6.86 -7.67
N GLU A 80 8.95 7.79 -6.94
CA GLU A 80 10.38 7.79 -6.69
C GLU A 80 10.77 6.72 -5.66
N VAL A 81 11.92 6.08 -5.88
CA VAL A 81 12.50 5.17 -4.89
C VAL A 81 13.45 5.96 -4.01
N VAL A 82 13.20 5.93 -2.71
CA VAL A 82 13.99 6.64 -1.69
C VAL A 82 14.48 5.67 -0.62
N GLU A 83 15.53 6.04 0.09
CA GLU A 83 15.98 5.29 1.27
C GLU A 83 15.07 5.60 2.48
N THR A 84 14.94 4.64 3.41
CA THR A 84 14.15 4.88 4.64
C THR A 84 14.70 6.04 5.47
N GLY A 85 16.02 6.23 5.45
CA GLY A 85 16.71 7.33 6.12
C GLY A 85 16.40 8.72 5.54
N ASP A 86 16.10 8.81 4.25
CA ASP A 86 15.67 10.06 3.61
C ASP A 86 14.35 10.60 4.18
N LEU A 87 13.56 9.73 4.80
CA LEU A 87 12.27 10.08 5.40
C LEU A 87 12.35 10.24 6.92
N ARG A 88 13.55 10.17 7.49
CA ARG A 88 13.73 10.16 8.95
C ARG A 88 13.81 11.57 9.56
N TRP A 89 14.50 12.48 8.90
CA TRP A 89 14.80 13.80 9.44
C TRP A 89 14.19 14.92 8.62
N PRO A 90 13.69 16.00 9.23
CA PRO A 90 13.04 17.10 8.51
C PRO A 90 13.91 17.70 7.39
N THR A 91 15.23 17.73 7.56
CA THR A 91 16.16 18.30 6.59
C THR A 91 16.14 17.55 5.25
N GLU A 92 15.93 16.25 5.27
CA GLU A 92 15.88 15.39 4.09
C GLU A 92 14.42 15.09 3.69
N ALA A 93 13.56 14.84 4.69
CA ALA A 93 12.19 14.38 4.47
C ALA A 93 11.24 15.48 3.99
N GLU A 94 11.48 16.74 4.30
CA GLU A 94 10.60 17.86 3.94
C GLU A 94 10.30 17.91 2.44
N GLN A 95 11.31 17.71 1.60
CA GLN A 95 11.14 17.69 0.15
C GLN A 95 10.23 16.59 -0.36
N TRP A 96 10.04 15.52 0.43
CA TRP A 96 9.16 14.39 0.12
C TRP A 96 7.78 14.54 0.76
N GLY A 97 7.56 15.60 1.54
CA GLY A 97 6.27 15.87 2.19
C GLY A 97 5.12 15.77 1.19
N THR A 98 4.14 14.92 1.48
CA THR A 98 2.98 14.60 0.64
C THR A 98 3.27 13.95 -0.73
N VAL A 99 4.53 13.70 -1.08
CA VAL A 99 4.91 13.00 -2.32
C VAL A 99 4.71 11.49 -2.15
N SER A 100 4.20 10.83 -3.20
CA SER A 100 4.16 9.36 -3.26
C SER A 100 5.56 8.83 -3.55
N VAL A 101 6.09 8.02 -2.64
CA VAL A 101 7.42 7.41 -2.74
C VAL A 101 7.36 5.91 -2.49
N ARG A 102 8.47 5.23 -2.78
CA ARG A 102 8.65 3.80 -2.52
C ARG A 102 9.97 3.55 -1.82
N VAL A 103 9.94 2.88 -0.68
CA VAL A 103 11.13 2.29 -0.04
C VAL A 103 11.26 0.82 -0.45
N LYS A 104 12.49 0.28 -0.49
CA LYS A 104 12.75 -1.08 -0.92
C LYS A 104 13.74 -1.80 -0.01
N GLY A 105 13.58 -3.13 0.12
CA GLY A 105 14.54 -3.99 0.81
C GLY A 105 14.69 -3.68 2.30
N ALA A 106 13.66 -3.12 2.91
CA ALA A 106 13.69 -2.74 4.31
C ALA A 106 13.29 -3.91 5.23
N THR A 107 13.82 -3.92 6.44
CA THR A 107 13.46 -4.92 7.46
C THR A 107 12.60 -4.28 8.54
N VAL A 108 11.57 -5.00 9.00
CA VAL A 108 10.74 -4.54 10.12
C VAL A 108 11.59 -4.50 11.39
N THR A 109 11.74 -3.31 11.97
CA THR A 109 12.53 -3.08 13.18
C THR A 109 11.70 -2.97 14.44
N ASN A 110 10.43 -2.54 14.30
CA ASN A 110 9.45 -2.49 15.38
C ASN A 110 8.07 -2.70 14.79
N ASN A 111 7.27 -3.60 15.33
CA ASN A 111 5.94 -3.88 14.83
C ASN A 111 4.80 -3.37 15.72
N ASP A 112 5.12 -2.58 16.74
CA ASP A 112 4.14 -1.95 17.62
C ASP A 112 4.67 -0.63 18.20
N LEU A 113 4.32 0.46 17.53
CA LEU A 113 4.62 1.83 17.95
C LEU A 113 3.39 2.55 18.50
N SER A 114 2.34 1.80 18.84
CA SER A 114 1.00 2.29 19.19
C SER A 114 0.23 2.85 17.97
N TYR A 115 -1.09 2.97 18.10
CA TYR A 115 -1.99 3.53 17.08
C TYR A 115 -1.86 2.90 15.68
N GLY A 116 -1.51 1.62 15.60
CA GLY A 116 -1.36 0.92 14.32
C GLY A 116 -0.01 1.09 13.63
N GLU A 117 0.81 2.01 14.09
CA GLU A 117 2.12 2.29 13.50
C GLU A 117 3.14 1.18 13.77
N TRP A 118 4.04 0.99 12.81
CA TRP A 118 5.21 0.12 12.89
C TRP A 118 6.40 0.75 12.18
N ALA A 119 7.56 0.13 12.15
CA ALA A 119 8.76 0.74 11.58
C ALA A 119 9.58 -0.25 10.76
N VAL A 120 10.20 0.26 9.69
CA VAL A 120 11.13 -0.45 8.82
C VAL A 120 12.42 0.33 8.64
N ASP A 121 13.50 -0.37 8.29
CA ASP A 121 14.84 0.18 8.08
C ASP A 121 15.55 -0.62 6.98
N ASP A 122 16.07 0.05 5.96
CA ASP A 122 16.87 -0.53 4.90
C ASP A 122 18.39 -0.45 5.18
N GLY A 123 18.75 0.06 6.36
CA GLY A 123 20.13 0.28 6.81
C GLY A 123 20.54 1.75 6.78
N SER A 124 19.75 2.63 6.21
CA SER A 124 20.02 4.08 6.15
C SER A 124 19.40 4.85 7.33
N GLY A 125 18.37 4.28 7.97
CA GLY A 125 17.66 4.86 9.09
C GLY A 125 16.18 4.47 9.08
N SER A 126 15.59 4.34 10.25
CA SER A 126 14.23 3.80 10.39
C SER A 126 13.16 4.83 10.02
N VAL A 127 12.15 4.43 9.25
CA VAL A 127 10.94 5.19 8.97
C VAL A 127 9.71 4.50 9.58
N ARG A 128 8.73 5.29 9.98
CA ARG A 128 7.42 4.80 10.45
C ARG A 128 6.50 4.53 9.27
N ILE A 129 5.74 3.45 9.39
CA ILE A 129 4.63 3.12 8.51
C ILE A 129 3.34 3.38 9.28
N ASP A 130 2.45 4.16 8.68
CA ASP A 130 1.17 4.55 9.29
C ASP A 130 0.02 3.71 8.73
N ASP A 131 -1.08 3.59 9.48
CA ASP A 131 -2.29 2.88 9.07
C ASP A 131 -3.53 3.78 9.01
N ASP A 132 -3.36 5.07 8.84
CA ASP A 132 -4.46 6.04 8.71
C ASP A 132 -5.37 5.75 7.49
N SER A 133 -4.89 4.98 6.49
CA SER A 133 -5.75 4.42 5.45
C SER A 133 -6.67 3.35 6.01
N GLY A 134 -7.99 3.49 5.79
CA GLY A 134 -8.97 2.50 6.22
C GLY A 134 -8.74 1.09 5.63
N GLU A 135 -8.16 0.99 4.44
CA GLU A 135 -7.80 -0.28 3.80
C GLU A 135 -6.61 -0.94 4.51
N ILE A 136 -5.61 -0.15 4.92
CA ILE A 136 -4.45 -0.65 5.66
C ILE A 136 -4.84 -1.02 7.09
N ALA A 137 -5.65 -0.20 7.77
CA ALA A 137 -6.14 -0.51 9.10
C ALA A 137 -6.93 -1.84 9.12
N ALA A 138 -7.85 -2.03 8.16
CA ALA A 138 -8.59 -3.28 8.02
C ALA A 138 -7.68 -4.48 7.72
N TRP A 139 -6.69 -4.30 6.84
CA TRP A 139 -5.71 -5.34 6.54
C TRP A 139 -4.89 -5.74 7.76
N GLN A 140 -4.45 -4.76 8.58
CA GLN A 140 -3.71 -5.02 9.82
C GLN A 140 -4.59 -5.70 10.89
N GLU A 141 -5.87 -5.36 10.97
CA GLU A 141 -6.82 -6.02 11.88
C GLU A 141 -6.98 -7.50 11.52
N GLU A 142 -7.05 -7.83 10.24
CA GLU A 142 -7.22 -9.20 9.76
C GLU A 142 -5.92 -10.02 9.83
N ASN A 143 -4.78 -9.46 9.44
CA ASN A 143 -3.53 -10.20 9.21
C ASN A 143 -2.47 -9.95 10.30
N GLY A 144 -2.64 -8.93 11.12
CA GLY A 144 -1.62 -8.40 12.01
C GLY A 144 -0.55 -7.60 11.25
N ARG A 145 0.25 -6.87 12.02
CA ARG A 145 1.43 -6.18 11.48
C ARG A 145 2.58 -7.17 11.26
N PRO A 146 3.43 -6.97 10.24
CA PRO A 146 4.53 -7.88 9.95
C PRO A 146 5.46 -8.03 11.18
N PRO A 147 5.87 -9.26 11.54
CA PRO A 147 6.78 -9.49 12.66
C PRO A 147 8.12 -8.77 12.50
N VAL A 148 8.76 -8.40 13.63
CA VAL A 148 10.13 -7.86 13.63
C VAL A 148 11.07 -8.85 12.95
N GLY A 149 11.94 -8.35 12.08
CA GLY A 149 12.85 -9.15 11.26
C GLY A 149 12.28 -9.58 9.91
N THR A 150 10.99 -9.30 9.63
CA THR A 150 10.41 -9.54 8.30
C THR A 150 11.07 -8.63 7.27
N LEU A 151 11.56 -9.21 6.17
CA LEU A 151 12.04 -8.46 5.02
C LEU A 151 10.85 -8.01 4.17
N VAL A 152 10.79 -6.73 3.90
CA VAL A 152 9.79 -6.10 3.03
C VAL A 152 10.47 -5.71 1.72
N ASP A 153 10.02 -6.28 0.61
CA ASP A 153 10.59 -5.99 -0.71
C ASP A 153 10.34 -4.54 -1.12
N SER A 154 9.13 -4.05 -0.86
CA SER A 154 8.82 -2.64 -1.04
C SER A 154 7.61 -2.20 -0.24
N ILE A 155 7.59 -0.93 0.14
CA ILE A 155 6.40 -0.22 0.63
C ILE A 155 6.28 1.06 -0.20
N GLN A 156 5.12 1.26 -0.81
CA GLN A 156 4.76 2.49 -1.48
C GLN A 156 3.75 3.24 -0.63
N GLY A 157 3.85 4.55 -0.61
CA GLY A 157 2.90 5.40 0.11
C GLY A 157 3.24 6.86 -0.10
N TRP A 158 2.47 7.73 0.49
CA TRP A 158 2.80 9.15 0.53
C TRP A 158 3.44 9.52 1.88
N VAL A 159 4.30 10.51 1.84
CA VAL A 159 5.05 10.95 3.02
C VAL A 159 4.20 11.92 3.84
N TYR A 160 4.08 11.64 5.14
CA TYR A 160 3.19 12.35 6.03
C TYR A 160 3.95 12.89 7.25
N HIS A 161 3.89 14.19 7.48
CA HIS A 161 4.51 14.81 8.65
C HIS A 161 3.45 15.09 9.71
N HIS A 162 3.16 14.10 10.52
CA HIS A 162 2.14 14.21 11.56
C HIS A 162 2.64 13.67 12.89
N TYR A 163 2.53 14.49 13.92
CA TYR A 163 2.92 14.11 15.27
C TYR A 163 2.18 12.85 15.76
N GLY A 164 0.86 12.82 15.64
CA GLY A 164 0.02 11.67 15.96
C GLY A 164 0.30 11.07 17.34
N SER A 165 0.59 9.79 17.35
CA SER A 165 0.93 8.98 18.51
C SER A 165 2.32 9.25 19.11
N ASN A 166 3.13 10.07 18.46
CA ASN A 166 4.54 10.20 18.74
C ASN A 166 4.89 11.55 19.33
N SER A 167 5.75 11.56 20.35
CA SER A 167 6.32 12.79 20.93
C SER A 167 7.54 13.32 20.16
N ASP A 168 7.96 12.62 19.13
CA ASP A 168 9.09 13.00 18.27
C ASP A 168 8.60 13.88 17.11
N SER A 169 8.84 15.18 17.20
CA SER A 169 8.47 16.16 16.18
C SER A 169 9.20 16.00 14.84
N THR A 170 10.19 15.10 14.79
CA THR A 170 10.94 14.83 13.54
C THR A 170 10.36 13.65 12.78
N ALA A 171 9.29 13.03 13.26
CA ALA A 171 8.73 11.82 12.66
C ALA A 171 7.92 12.16 11.41
N TYR A 172 8.56 12.03 10.27
CA TYR A 172 7.87 11.75 9.02
C TYR A 172 7.46 10.29 8.99
N LYS A 173 6.37 10.00 8.32
CA LYS A 173 5.79 8.67 8.18
C LYS A 173 5.55 8.36 6.72
N LEU A 174 5.57 7.10 6.37
CA LEU A 174 5.09 6.62 5.08
C LEU A 174 3.70 6.02 5.29
N GLU A 175 2.70 6.55 4.60
CA GLU A 175 1.31 6.09 4.65
C GLU A 175 0.96 5.32 3.36
N PRO A 176 0.96 3.98 3.39
CA PRO A 176 0.42 3.17 2.29
C PRO A 176 -1.09 3.37 2.18
N LEU A 177 -1.65 3.31 0.99
CA LEU A 177 -3.09 3.45 0.78
C LEU A 177 -3.81 2.11 0.71
N TYR A 178 -3.15 1.11 0.12
CA TYR A 178 -3.73 -0.21 -0.15
C TYR A 178 -2.82 -1.33 0.36
N PRO A 179 -3.36 -2.50 0.72
CA PRO A 179 -2.54 -3.68 1.06
C PRO A 179 -1.52 -4.07 -0.03
N ALA A 180 -1.85 -3.82 -1.31
CA ALA A 180 -0.95 -4.07 -2.43
C ALA A 180 0.29 -3.17 -2.46
N ASP A 181 0.28 -2.06 -1.73
CA ASP A 181 1.42 -1.16 -1.58
C ASP A 181 2.51 -1.75 -0.69
N ILE A 182 2.19 -2.79 0.09
CA ILE A 182 3.12 -3.47 1.00
C ILE A 182 3.45 -4.85 0.44
N VAL A 183 4.67 -5.02 -0.07
CA VAL A 183 5.17 -6.28 -0.63
C VAL A 183 6.16 -6.90 0.31
N ILE A 184 5.76 -8.02 0.95
CA ILE A 184 6.58 -8.72 1.96
C ILE A 184 7.32 -9.88 1.30
N SER A 185 8.65 -9.96 1.50
CA SER A 185 9.47 -11.08 1.06
C SER A 185 9.08 -12.37 1.78
N GLY A 186 8.92 -13.44 1.01
CA GLY A 186 8.63 -14.75 1.58
C GLY A 186 7.29 -14.86 2.29
N GLY A 187 6.36 -13.94 2.02
CA GLY A 187 4.96 -14.11 2.38
C GLY A 187 4.39 -15.37 1.70
N PRO A 188 3.27 -15.91 2.18
CA PRO A 188 2.65 -17.07 1.53
C PRO A 188 2.19 -16.71 0.12
N PRO A 189 2.32 -17.66 -0.84
CA PRO A 189 1.81 -17.44 -2.19
C PRO A 189 0.32 -17.11 -2.21
N VAL A 190 -0.08 -16.17 -3.05
CA VAL A 190 -1.48 -15.84 -3.28
C VAL A 190 -2.07 -16.85 -4.26
N ILE A 191 -3.06 -17.61 -3.82
CA ILE A 191 -3.77 -18.63 -4.59
C ILE A 191 -5.18 -18.13 -4.89
N LYS A 192 -5.54 -18.02 -6.18
CA LYS A 192 -6.85 -17.53 -6.62
C LYS A 192 -7.28 -18.17 -7.94
N ASP A 193 -8.50 -17.87 -8.36
CA ASP A 193 -9.04 -18.27 -9.68
C ASP A 193 -8.94 -19.78 -9.94
N TYR A 194 -9.20 -20.62 -8.94
CA TYR A 194 -9.15 -22.05 -9.11
C TYR A 194 -10.39 -22.57 -9.84
N SER A 195 -10.17 -23.52 -10.73
CA SER A 195 -11.21 -24.20 -11.48
C SER A 195 -10.88 -25.67 -11.73
N ARG A 196 -11.90 -26.47 -11.95
CA ARG A 196 -11.77 -27.87 -12.38
C ARG A 196 -12.74 -28.18 -13.51
N SER A 197 -12.34 -29.04 -14.41
CA SER A 197 -13.19 -29.44 -15.53
C SER A 197 -13.09 -30.95 -15.78
N PRO A 198 -14.22 -31.68 -15.87
CA PRO A 198 -15.60 -31.23 -15.64
C PRO A 198 -15.89 -30.95 -14.16
N CYS A 199 -16.87 -30.09 -13.87
CA CYS A 199 -17.31 -29.81 -12.49
C CYS A 199 -17.87 -31.07 -11.77
N VAL A 200 -18.51 -31.95 -12.53
CA VAL A 200 -18.98 -33.25 -12.08
C VAL A 200 -18.31 -34.31 -12.94
N PRO A 201 -17.20 -34.91 -12.46
CA PRO A 201 -16.50 -35.95 -13.22
C PRO A 201 -17.27 -37.24 -13.23
N LYS A 202 -17.13 -38.03 -14.32
CA LYS A 202 -17.55 -39.43 -14.36
C LYS A 202 -16.48 -40.30 -13.69
N PRO A 203 -16.83 -41.50 -13.22
CA PRO A 203 -15.83 -42.47 -12.80
C PRO A 203 -14.76 -42.65 -13.87
N ASP A 204 -13.52 -42.76 -13.46
CA ASP A 204 -12.34 -42.97 -14.33
C ASP A 204 -12.02 -41.82 -15.32
N SER A 205 -12.64 -40.63 -15.15
CA SER A 205 -12.29 -39.46 -15.95
C SER A 205 -11.14 -38.67 -15.33
N THR A 206 -10.25 -38.19 -16.18
CA THR A 206 -9.25 -37.19 -15.77
C THR A 206 -9.95 -35.88 -15.46
N VAL A 207 -9.54 -35.22 -14.37
CA VAL A 207 -10.10 -33.94 -13.92
C VAL A 207 -8.96 -32.92 -13.81
N PRO A 208 -8.65 -32.18 -14.87
CA PRO A 208 -7.67 -31.11 -14.79
C PRO A 208 -8.15 -30.01 -13.81
N VAL A 209 -7.24 -29.59 -12.96
CA VAL A 209 -7.41 -28.47 -12.04
C VAL A 209 -6.47 -27.36 -12.47
N THR A 210 -7.02 -26.16 -12.61
CA THR A 210 -6.24 -24.96 -12.96
C THR A 210 -6.40 -23.93 -11.84
N VAL A 211 -5.29 -23.25 -11.50
CA VAL A 211 -5.23 -22.23 -10.47
C VAL A 211 -4.26 -21.14 -10.85
N SER A 212 -4.51 -19.91 -10.40
CA SER A 212 -3.54 -18.83 -10.45
C SER A 212 -2.78 -18.77 -9.13
N ILE A 213 -1.44 -18.92 -9.18
CA ILE A 213 -0.57 -18.79 -8.01
C ILE A 213 0.45 -17.71 -8.31
N SER A 214 0.52 -16.70 -7.45
CA SER A 214 1.50 -15.63 -7.55
C SER A 214 2.24 -15.45 -6.22
N ASP A 215 3.51 -15.13 -6.32
CA ASP A 215 4.38 -14.82 -5.19
C ASP A 215 5.44 -13.82 -5.65
N ASN A 216 5.96 -13.01 -4.74
CA ASN A 216 7.09 -12.12 -5.00
C ASN A 216 8.44 -12.86 -5.01
N SER A 217 8.45 -14.11 -4.57
CA SER A 217 9.58 -15.05 -4.71
C SER A 217 9.26 -16.13 -5.76
N THR A 218 10.28 -16.91 -6.12
CA THR A 218 10.10 -17.99 -7.09
C THR A 218 9.29 -19.13 -6.47
N ILE A 219 8.16 -19.48 -7.09
CA ILE A 219 7.40 -20.68 -6.73
C ILE A 219 8.19 -21.90 -7.23
N THR A 220 8.72 -22.67 -6.31
CA THR A 220 9.55 -23.85 -6.63
C THR A 220 8.73 -25.11 -6.86
N SER A 221 7.54 -25.21 -6.25
CA SER A 221 6.61 -26.34 -6.42
C SER A 221 5.19 -25.91 -6.11
N ALA A 222 4.23 -26.58 -6.76
CA ALA A 222 2.82 -26.51 -6.44
C ALA A 222 2.22 -27.90 -6.51
N GLU A 223 1.32 -28.25 -5.61
CA GLU A 223 0.69 -29.56 -5.53
C GLU A 223 -0.81 -29.46 -5.24
N ILE A 224 -1.58 -30.35 -5.81
CA ILE A 224 -2.98 -30.57 -5.47
C ILE A 224 -3.07 -31.71 -4.47
N TYR A 225 -3.72 -31.50 -3.35
CA TYR A 225 -4.08 -32.55 -2.39
C TYR A 225 -5.54 -32.91 -2.57
N TYR A 226 -5.81 -34.20 -2.77
CA TYR A 226 -7.16 -34.70 -2.93
C TYR A 226 -7.38 -36.01 -2.17
N ALA A 227 -8.60 -36.30 -1.85
CA ALA A 227 -9.02 -37.57 -1.25
C ALA A 227 -10.24 -38.10 -1.99
N VAL A 228 -10.36 -39.45 -2.10
CA VAL A 228 -11.50 -40.14 -2.67
C VAL A 228 -12.21 -40.82 -1.53
N ASP A 229 -13.54 -40.66 -1.47
CA ASP A 229 -14.45 -41.33 -0.52
C ASP A 229 -13.99 -41.29 0.96
N ALA A 230 -13.56 -40.09 1.41
CA ALA A 230 -12.99 -39.87 2.74
C ALA A 230 -11.74 -40.72 3.06
N GLY A 231 -11.04 -41.20 2.03
CA GLY A 231 -9.74 -41.85 2.16
C GLY A 231 -8.61 -40.91 2.55
N SER A 232 -7.38 -41.43 2.55
CA SER A 232 -6.19 -40.60 2.81
C SER A 232 -5.95 -39.62 1.67
N TYR A 233 -5.43 -38.44 2.01
CA TYR A 233 -5.00 -37.46 1.02
C TYR A 233 -3.85 -37.98 0.18
N GLN A 234 -3.93 -37.75 -1.10
CA GLN A 234 -2.87 -37.97 -2.09
C GLN A 234 -2.50 -36.63 -2.72
N SER A 235 -1.31 -36.50 -3.29
CA SER A 235 -0.90 -35.28 -4.00
C SER A 235 -0.58 -35.57 -5.45
N VAL A 236 -0.81 -34.54 -6.29
CA VAL A 236 -0.39 -34.47 -7.69
C VAL A 236 0.35 -33.15 -7.89
N ALA A 237 1.53 -33.24 -8.49
CA ALA A 237 2.29 -32.04 -8.84
C ALA A 237 1.59 -31.23 -9.93
N MET A 238 1.59 -29.92 -9.75
CA MET A 238 1.08 -28.98 -10.74
C MET A 238 2.25 -28.43 -11.59
N THR A 239 1.96 -28.19 -12.87
CA THR A 239 2.91 -27.59 -13.80
C THR A 239 2.52 -26.15 -14.10
N ASN A 240 3.49 -25.23 -14.08
CA ASN A 240 3.27 -23.88 -14.58
C ASN A 240 3.08 -23.93 -16.09
N THR A 241 1.94 -23.46 -16.56
CA THR A 241 1.57 -23.50 -17.99
C THR A 241 1.69 -22.14 -18.66
N SER A 242 1.51 -21.04 -17.90
CA SER A 242 1.70 -19.67 -18.42
C SER A 242 1.63 -18.64 -17.28
N GLY A 243 2.64 -17.79 -17.15
CA GLY A 243 2.65 -16.73 -16.14
C GLY A 243 2.39 -17.25 -14.73
N THR A 244 1.25 -16.89 -14.14
CA THR A 244 0.83 -17.36 -12.80
C THR A 244 -0.06 -18.61 -12.85
N THR A 245 -0.36 -19.16 -14.03
CA THR A 245 -1.29 -20.28 -14.19
C THR A 245 -0.58 -21.62 -14.01
N TYR A 246 -1.09 -22.45 -13.09
CA TYR A 246 -0.65 -23.82 -12.83
C TYR A 246 -1.78 -24.80 -13.15
N THR A 247 -1.43 -25.97 -13.68
CA THR A 247 -2.38 -27.05 -14.01
C THR A 247 -1.83 -28.38 -13.52
N GLY A 248 -2.68 -29.20 -12.93
CA GLY A 248 -2.40 -30.56 -12.48
C GLY A 248 -3.60 -31.49 -12.69
#